data_f45a347fd726caa2a047457d5c887e14
#
_entry.id   f45a347fd726caa2a047457d5c887e14
#
_cell.length_a   1.000
_cell.length_b   1.000
_cell.length_c   1.000
_cell.angle_alpha   90.00
_cell.angle_beta   90.00
_cell.angle_gamma   90.00
#
_symmetry.space_group_name_H-M   'P 1'
#
loop_
_entity.id
_entity.type
_entity.pdbx_description
1 polymer ?
#
loop_
_entity_poly.entity_id
_entity_poly.type
_entity_poly.pdbx_seq_one_letter_code
_entity_poly.pdbx_strand_id
1 'polypeptide(L)'
;MKREFYTGLCVVLLLAGGTAAMGQQSPMTNDTFFLAKKKGVLGMIGRSISTNPPGESPVKVENPFLKYRGKTIRSIQTIRLGFEYDIDDTSRVKDNFGARVGKTFHKNTSDKVIRNNLFFKEGQRLYPYLLADNERYLRELVYIRDARILVEYAEGSTDSVDVVILTKDVFSIGAKVLISSKERGRGEITEENFLGSGTRLLFSSYYEQPRYPRMGVGGELIRRNIGGSFIDWVSGYQDYRYSFTSGRNQETVVYTRIEKPLVTPYIPTTGALEWSYQRTRNVYDTDSLYHYDIRYASYNIDAWLGYSLDSKRALYDNKEIRIHRFAAIRAFKQHFITEPEKYKTVYDYRFADFTALLGSLNIFKQVFYKTNFIYGFGRSEDVPEGFSLALTGGYINKQSIRRPYAGLDLSVINIRDKGFYSNYTFRLGGYFYRKRFEDVDLLVSADYFTKLKKLGPTWYHRMFLSTGITAQANPVLNTPLFLRSDFGLPYFNNGTISSDLRATVRGETVFYNTTRVLGFRFAPFAFADACLVKPTKMNLDKSDLFTAVGGGVRTRNENLVIGTVELKAYYYPRVNGDMKNWKVELNSNIRFRYRSSFINRPAFIIAN
;
A
#
# COMPACT_ATOMS: atom_id res chain seq x y z
N MET A 1 -13.91 -34.45 -11.81
CA MET A 1 -14.47 -33.36 -10.98
C MET A 1 -14.42 -33.56 -9.47
N LYS A 2 -14.46 -34.78 -8.91
CA LYS A 2 -14.39 -35.03 -7.44
C LYS A 2 -12.96 -35.10 -6.87
N ARG A 3 -11.91 -35.24 -7.65
CA ARG A 3 -10.53 -35.43 -7.17
C ARG A 3 -9.73 -34.13 -7.00
N GLU A 4 -10.13 -33.05 -7.62
CA GLU A 4 -9.42 -31.75 -7.52
C GLU A 4 -9.88 -30.88 -6.34
N PHE A 5 -11.05 -31.19 -5.75
CA PHE A 5 -11.56 -30.51 -4.55
C PHE A 5 -10.80 -30.91 -3.27
N TYR A 6 -10.22 -32.13 -3.24
CA TYR A 6 -9.54 -32.65 -2.06
C TYR A 6 -8.09 -32.16 -1.91
N THR A 7 -7.43 -31.78 -2.99
CA THR A 7 -6.02 -31.31 -2.93
C THR A 7 -5.90 -29.89 -2.37
N GLY A 8 -6.88 -29.02 -2.65
CA GLY A 8 -6.93 -27.67 -2.07
C GLY A 8 -7.33 -27.68 -0.58
N LEU A 9 -8.16 -28.64 -0.20
CA LEU A 9 -8.63 -28.80 1.18
C LEU A 9 -7.55 -29.42 2.09
N CYS A 10 -6.71 -30.30 1.57
CA CYS A 10 -5.60 -30.93 2.33
C CYS A 10 -4.50 -29.94 2.73
N VAL A 11 -4.20 -28.90 1.93
CA VAL A 11 -3.21 -27.88 2.31
C VAL A 11 -3.73 -26.97 3.42
N VAL A 12 -5.04 -26.73 3.48
CA VAL A 12 -5.69 -25.97 4.57
C VAL A 12 -5.82 -26.83 5.83
N LEU A 13 -6.04 -28.15 5.70
CA LEU A 13 -6.18 -29.08 6.84
C LEU A 13 -4.82 -29.49 7.45
N LEU A 14 -3.73 -29.49 6.70
CA LEU A 14 -2.38 -29.73 7.25
C LEU A 14 -1.87 -28.56 8.12
N LEU A 15 -2.46 -27.39 8.02
CA LEU A 15 -2.23 -26.27 8.93
C LEU A 15 -3.20 -26.26 10.14
N ALA A 16 -4.23 -27.10 10.15
CA ALA A 16 -5.24 -27.18 11.19
C ALA A 16 -5.16 -28.44 12.09
N GLY A 17 -4.24 -29.36 11.81
CA GLY A 17 -4.07 -30.63 12.54
C GLY A 17 -3.25 -30.49 13.82
N GLY A 18 -3.78 -29.78 14.82
CA GLY A 18 -3.21 -29.69 16.18
C GLY A 18 -4.30 -29.58 17.22
N THR A 19 -4.69 -30.71 17.76
CA THR A 19 -5.41 -30.97 19.02
C THR A 19 -6.21 -29.82 19.64
N ALA A 20 -7.51 -29.95 19.62
CA ALA A 20 -8.45 -29.19 20.44
C ALA A 20 -8.19 -29.44 21.93
N ALA A 21 -7.53 -28.51 22.61
CA ALA A 21 -7.60 -28.41 24.07
C ALA A 21 -8.73 -27.43 24.41
N MET A 22 -9.82 -27.93 24.96
CA MET A 22 -10.86 -27.12 25.57
C MET A 22 -10.24 -26.34 26.74
N GLY A 23 -10.03 -25.05 26.53
CA GLY A 23 -9.64 -24.11 27.58
C GLY A 23 -10.88 -23.58 28.28
N GLN A 24 -11.05 -23.90 29.55
CA GLN A 24 -12.02 -23.28 30.47
C GLN A 24 -11.88 -21.74 30.41
N GLN A 25 -13.01 -21.07 30.25
CA GLN A 25 -13.13 -19.63 30.44
C GLN A 25 -12.90 -19.33 31.93
N SER A 26 -11.79 -18.67 32.24
CA SER A 26 -11.64 -17.99 33.53
C SER A 26 -12.36 -16.65 33.46
N PRO A 27 -13.07 -16.25 34.56
CA PRO A 27 -13.73 -14.95 34.60
C PRO A 27 -12.71 -13.82 34.49
N MET A 28 -13.06 -12.76 33.75
CA MET A 28 -12.28 -11.52 33.66
C MET A 28 -12.12 -10.92 35.06
N THR A 29 -11.02 -11.18 35.70
CA THR A 29 -10.58 -10.34 36.80
C THR A 29 -9.94 -9.09 36.21
N ASN A 30 -10.38 -7.90 36.65
CA ASN A 30 -9.78 -6.60 36.41
C ASN A 30 -8.40 -6.52 37.11
N ASP A 31 -7.45 -7.32 36.65
CA ASP A 31 -6.05 -7.18 37.06
C ASP A 31 -5.44 -6.03 36.26
N THR A 32 -5.51 -4.85 36.84
CA THR A 32 -4.72 -3.71 36.41
C THR A 32 -3.27 -4.14 36.42
N PHE A 33 -2.68 -4.20 35.23
CA PHE A 33 -1.30 -4.57 34.97
C PHE A 33 -0.37 -3.94 36.01
N PHE A 34 0.46 -4.75 36.67
CA PHE A 34 1.24 -4.31 37.84
C PHE A 34 2.16 -3.11 37.54
N LEU A 35 2.68 -2.97 36.29
CA LEU A 35 3.45 -1.82 35.85
C LEU A 35 2.62 -0.54 35.78
N ALA A 36 1.31 -0.63 35.52
CA ALA A 36 0.43 0.54 35.50
C ALA A 36 0.25 1.18 36.90
N LYS A 37 0.50 0.42 37.97
CA LYS A 37 0.44 0.87 39.38
C LYS A 37 1.72 1.57 39.83
N LYS A 38 2.85 1.46 39.10
CA LYS A 38 4.11 2.12 39.42
C LYS A 38 4.07 3.61 39.07
N LYS A 39 4.80 4.44 39.86
CA LYS A 39 5.03 5.86 39.54
C LYS A 39 6.20 6.00 38.55
N GLY A 40 6.25 7.12 37.78
CA GLY A 40 7.30 7.41 36.82
C GLY A 40 7.13 6.71 35.46
N VAL A 41 8.22 6.63 34.68
CA VAL A 41 8.28 6.10 33.33
C VAL A 41 7.68 4.68 33.23
N LEU A 42 7.99 3.78 34.18
CA LEU A 42 7.46 2.40 34.18
C LEU A 42 5.93 2.35 34.35
N GLY A 43 5.36 3.23 35.18
CA GLY A 43 3.91 3.33 35.31
C GLY A 43 3.24 3.91 34.09
N MET A 44 3.90 4.87 33.44
CA MET A 44 3.40 5.45 32.17
C MET A 44 3.46 4.44 31.03
N ILE A 45 4.54 3.67 30.93
CA ILE A 45 4.65 2.54 30.00
C ILE A 45 3.51 1.54 30.25
N GLY A 46 3.29 1.12 31.49
CA GLY A 46 2.21 0.20 31.86
C GLY A 46 0.82 0.68 31.43
N ARG A 47 0.51 1.96 31.68
CA ARG A 47 -0.76 2.58 31.25
C ARG A 47 -0.84 2.78 29.74
N SER A 48 0.27 3.03 29.07
CA SER A 48 0.35 3.19 27.62
C SER A 48 0.17 1.87 26.87
N ILE A 49 0.54 0.75 27.49
CA ILE A 49 0.48 -0.59 26.90
C ILE A 49 -0.91 -1.23 27.10
N SER A 50 -1.67 -0.80 28.13
CA SER A 50 -3.04 -1.30 28.31
C SER A 50 -3.94 -0.78 27.19
N THR A 51 -4.42 -1.66 26.33
CA THR A 51 -5.35 -1.30 25.26
C THR A 51 -6.78 -1.38 25.74
N ASN A 52 -7.51 -0.32 25.47
CA ASN A 52 -8.95 -0.35 25.51
C ASN A 52 -9.49 -1.24 24.36
N PRO A 53 -10.64 -1.90 24.55
CA PRO A 53 -11.30 -2.57 23.44
C PRO A 53 -11.48 -1.60 22.26
N PRO A 54 -11.49 -2.11 21.00
CA PRO A 54 -11.62 -1.27 19.82
C PRO A 54 -12.82 -0.34 19.94
N GLY A 55 -12.58 0.97 19.83
CA GLY A 55 -13.65 1.96 19.83
C GLY A 55 -14.55 1.81 18.59
N GLU A 56 -15.85 1.92 18.75
CA GLU A 56 -16.81 1.86 17.64
C GLU A 56 -16.73 3.08 16.70
N SER A 57 -16.20 4.18 17.18
CA SER A 57 -16.05 5.42 16.42
C SER A 57 -14.59 5.81 16.28
N PRO A 58 -14.17 6.41 15.15
CA PRO A 58 -12.86 7.02 15.00
C PRO A 58 -12.69 8.13 16.03
N VAL A 59 -11.52 8.17 16.64
CA VAL A 59 -11.17 9.21 17.61
C VAL A 59 -10.17 10.15 16.94
N LYS A 60 -10.46 11.46 16.99
CA LYS A 60 -9.48 12.48 16.56
C LYS A 60 -8.22 12.31 17.42
N VAL A 61 -7.07 12.26 16.76
CA VAL A 61 -5.79 12.14 17.45
C VAL A 61 -5.49 13.48 18.09
N GLU A 62 -5.80 13.62 19.40
CA GLU A 62 -5.30 14.73 20.19
C GLU A 62 -3.79 14.60 20.32
N ASN A 63 -3.09 15.74 20.19
CA ASN A 63 -1.65 15.76 20.31
C ASN A 63 -1.24 15.83 21.80
N PRO A 64 -0.77 14.73 22.41
CA PRO A 64 -0.44 14.70 23.85
C PRO A 64 0.80 15.54 24.20
N PHE A 65 1.54 16.00 23.19
CA PHE A 65 2.81 16.71 23.35
C PHE A 65 2.64 18.23 23.47
N LEU A 66 1.41 18.78 23.27
CA LEU A 66 1.17 20.23 23.28
C LEU A 66 1.67 20.92 24.54
N LYS A 67 1.50 20.29 25.70
CA LYS A 67 1.94 20.83 27.01
C LYS A 67 3.46 20.96 27.16
N TYR A 68 4.23 20.23 26.37
CA TYR A 68 5.70 20.24 26.40
C TYR A 68 6.33 21.14 25.33
N ARG A 69 5.52 21.93 24.64
CA ARG A 69 5.98 22.76 23.54
C ARG A 69 7.11 23.68 23.93
N GLY A 70 8.16 23.74 23.10
CA GLY A 70 9.31 24.62 23.26
C GLY A 70 10.28 24.18 24.33
N LYS A 71 9.97 23.13 25.10
CA LYS A 71 10.90 22.55 26.08
C LYS A 71 12.09 21.91 25.39
N THR A 72 13.25 21.91 26.03
CA THR A 72 14.47 21.29 25.48
C THR A 72 14.45 19.79 25.73
N ILE A 73 14.71 18.99 24.72
CA ILE A 73 14.85 17.53 24.84
C ILE A 73 16.21 17.25 25.47
N ARG A 74 16.22 16.81 26.75
CA ARG A 74 17.42 16.49 27.50
C ARG A 74 18.00 15.15 27.09
N SER A 75 17.15 14.12 27.05
CA SER A 75 17.55 12.75 26.71
C SER A 75 16.50 12.04 25.88
N ILE A 76 16.95 11.07 25.06
CA ILE A 76 16.11 10.17 24.30
C ILE A 76 16.48 8.74 24.66
N GLN A 77 15.53 8.01 25.24
CA GLN A 77 15.68 6.60 25.57
C GLN A 77 14.82 5.75 24.64
N THR A 78 15.31 4.58 24.24
CA THR A 78 14.57 3.63 23.42
C THR A 78 14.32 2.35 24.20
N ILE A 79 13.06 1.92 24.23
CA ILE A 79 12.63 0.67 24.84
C ILE A 79 12.05 -0.20 23.73
N ARG A 80 12.65 -1.35 23.50
CA ARG A 80 12.29 -2.29 22.45
C ARG A 80 11.56 -3.49 23.04
N LEU A 81 10.35 -3.72 22.61
CA LEU A 81 9.59 -4.92 22.91
C LEU A 81 9.75 -5.89 21.76
N GLY A 82 10.17 -7.11 22.05
CA GLY A 82 10.23 -8.17 21.04
C GLY A 82 8.83 -8.55 20.54
N PHE A 83 8.78 -9.21 19.39
CA PHE A 83 7.51 -9.67 18.77
C PHE A 83 6.75 -10.67 19.65
N GLU A 84 7.42 -11.31 20.58
CA GLU A 84 6.92 -12.33 21.52
C GLU A 84 6.02 -11.78 22.63
N TYR A 85 6.12 -10.48 22.94
CA TYR A 85 5.27 -9.86 23.95
C TYR A 85 3.99 -9.32 23.31
N ASP A 86 2.84 -9.62 23.87
CA ASP A 86 1.61 -8.94 23.48
C ASP A 86 1.54 -7.59 24.23
N ILE A 87 1.20 -6.51 23.53
CA ILE A 87 1.02 -5.19 24.16
C ILE A 87 -0.19 -5.23 25.13
N ASP A 88 -1.14 -6.10 24.84
CA ASP A 88 -2.41 -6.23 25.54
C ASP A 88 -2.40 -7.31 26.63
N ASP A 89 -1.43 -8.22 26.60
CA ASP A 89 -1.31 -9.35 27.51
C ASP A 89 0.15 -9.60 27.82
N THR A 90 0.56 -9.26 29.03
CA THR A 90 1.91 -9.47 29.56
C THR A 90 2.15 -10.88 30.06
N SER A 91 1.15 -11.76 30.02
CA SER A 91 1.38 -13.17 30.20
C SER A 91 2.31 -13.65 29.06
N ARG A 92 3.41 -14.32 29.44
CA ARG A 92 4.35 -14.90 28.47
C ARG A 92 3.55 -15.76 27.49
N VAL A 93 3.61 -15.42 26.21
CA VAL A 93 3.13 -16.31 25.14
C VAL A 93 3.84 -17.64 25.35
N LYS A 94 3.10 -18.72 25.57
CA LYS A 94 3.66 -20.07 25.72
C LYS A 94 4.60 -20.33 24.55
N ASP A 95 5.82 -20.78 24.85
CA ASP A 95 6.86 -21.12 23.88
C ASP A 95 6.35 -22.18 22.89
N ASN A 96 5.71 -21.76 21.84
CA ASN A 96 5.32 -22.60 20.72
C ASN A 96 6.53 -22.83 19.82
N PHE A 97 6.57 -23.95 19.08
CA PHE A 97 7.63 -24.26 18.12
C PHE A 97 7.94 -23.08 17.18
N GLY A 98 6.91 -22.36 16.69
CA GLY A 98 7.08 -21.17 15.87
C GLY A 98 7.78 -20.00 16.58
N ALA A 99 7.52 -19.81 17.88
CA ALA A 99 8.21 -18.78 18.68
C ALA A 99 9.69 -19.12 18.90
N ARG A 100 10.02 -20.40 19.09
CA ARG A 100 11.43 -20.88 19.22
C ARG A 100 12.22 -20.71 17.92
N VAL A 101 11.64 -21.11 16.79
CA VAL A 101 12.24 -20.90 15.47
C VAL A 101 12.39 -19.40 15.20
N GLY A 102 11.38 -18.61 15.54
CA GLY A 102 11.42 -17.16 15.41
C GLY A 102 12.55 -16.50 16.18
N LYS A 103 12.76 -16.89 17.44
CA LYS A 103 13.87 -16.37 18.29
C LYS A 103 15.25 -16.66 17.72
N THR A 104 15.43 -17.76 16.99
CA THR A 104 16.72 -18.15 16.40
C THR A 104 17.07 -17.31 15.18
N PHE A 105 16.08 -16.93 14.37
CA PHE A 105 16.29 -16.24 13.10
C PHE A 105 15.94 -14.74 13.10
N HIS A 106 15.13 -14.28 14.07
CA HIS A 106 14.74 -12.88 14.17
C HIS A 106 15.69 -12.10 15.08
N LYS A 107 16.18 -10.95 14.59
CA LYS A 107 16.91 -9.97 15.36
C LYS A 107 16.08 -8.69 15.50
N ASN A 108 15.86 -8.25 16.74
CA ASN A 108 15.14 -7.01 17.00
C ASN A 108 15.79 -5.82 16.30
N THR A 109 14.99 -4.85 15.91
CA THR A 109 15.44 -3.59 15.31
C THR A 109 16.49 -2.93 16.20
N SER A 110 17.64 -2.56 15.64
CA SER A 110 18.72 -1.96 16.42
C SER A 110 18.33 -0.55 16.91
N ASP A 111 18.88 -0.14 18.06
CA ASP A 111 18.70 1.20 18.61
C ASP A 111 19.10 2.29 17.60
N LYS A 112 20.20 2.07 16.90
CA LYS A 112 20.67 2.97 15.83
C LYS A 112 19.63 3.17 14.73
N VAL A 113 18.93 2.12 14.33
CA VAL A 113 17.87 2.22 13.30
C VAL A 113 16.69 3.02 13.84
N ILE A 114 16.25 2.78 15.08
CA ILE A 114 15.16 3.56 15.69
C ILE A 114 15.56 5.03 15.76
N ARG A 115 16.74 5.35 16.31
CA ARG A 115 17.24 6.74 16.44
C ARG A 115 17.39 7.43 15.08
N ASN A 116 17.86 6.72 14.05
CA ASN A 116 17.95 7.26 12.68
C ASN A 116 16.57 7.62 12.09
N ASN A 117 15.49 6.99 12.55
CA ASN A 117 14.12 7.25 12.12
C ASN A 117 13.41 8.32 12.96
N LEU A 118 14.12 9.03 13.84
CA LEU A 118 13.58 10.16 14.59
C LEU A 118 13.72 11.46 13.80
N PHE A 119 12.69 12.32 13.89
CA PHE A 119 12.69 13.65 13.26
C PHE A 119 13.30 14.71 14.17
N PHE A 120 13.67 14.36 15.39
CA PHE A 120 14.22 15.23 16.43
C PHE A 120 15.44 14.60 17.10
N LYS A 121 16.23 15.42 17.79
CA LYS A 121 17.47 15.01 18.47
C LYS A 121 17.53 15.61 19.88
N GLU A 122 18.39 15.05 20.73
CA GLU A 122 18.76 15.62 22.01
C GLU A 122 19.34 17.04 21.84
N GLY A 123 19.06 17.93 22.77
CA GLY A 123 19.42 19.34 22.70
C GLY A 123 18.51 20.23 21.86
N GLN A 124 17.57 19.67 21.12
CA GLN A 124 16.61 20.44 20.30
C GLN A 124 15.37 20.83 21.11
N ARG A 125 14.68 21.87 20.67
CA ARG A 125 13.37 22.24 21.21
C ARG A 125 12.31 21.25 20.74
N LEU A 126 11.40 20.88 21.61
CA LEU A 126 10.29 19.99 21.32
C LEU A 126 9.21 20.70 20.51
N TYR A 127 8.90 20.15 19.35
CA TYR A 127 7.81 20.56 18.46
C TYR A 127 6.71 19.48 18.49
N PRO A 128 5.54 19.74 19.11
CA PRO A 128 4.53 18.72 19.38
C PRO A 128 4.05 17.96 18.13
N TYR A 129 3.82 18.67 17.02
CA TYR A 129 3.35 18.05 15.79
C TYR A 129 4.41 17.19 15.11
N LEU A 130 5.68 17.57 15.23
CA LEU A 130 6.80 16.76 14.74
C LEU A 130 6.91 15.42 15.47
N LEU A 131 6.70 15.44 16.80
CA LEU A 131 6.70 14.20 17.61
C LEU A 131 5.52 13.31 17.25
N ALA A 132 4.32 13.89 17.08
CA ALA A 132 3.12 13.14 16.68
C ALA A 132 3.28 12.47 15.31
N ASP A 133 3.84 13.22 14.34
CA ASP A 133 4.16 12.68 13.01
C ASP A 133 5.23 11.59 13.08
N ASN A 134 6.24 11.76 13.96
CA ASN A 134 7.27 10.74 14.12
C ASN A 134 6.74 9.45 14.76
N GLU A 135 5.86 9.56 15.75
CA GLU A 135 5.19 8.39 16.34
C GLU A 135 4.40 7.61 15.27
N ARG A 136 3.65 8.32 14.41
CA ARG A 136 2.93 7.72 13.28
C ARG A 136 3.89 7.09 12.29
N TYR A 137 4.93 7.81 11.87
CA TYR A 137 5.93 7.30 10.92
C TYR A 137 6.61 6.02 11.40
N LEU A 138 6.96 5.94 12.69
CA LEU A 138 7.52 4.72 13.28
C LEU A 138 6.54 3.55 13.20
N ARG A 139 5.21 3.78 13.38
CA ARG A 139 4.18 2.75 13.20
C ARG A 139 3.97 2.32 11.74
N GLU A 140 4.32 3.17 10.77
CA GLU A 140 4.24 2.87 9.35
C GLU A 140 5.40 2.01 8.85
N LEU A 141 6.51 1.91 9.61
CA LEU A 141 7.63 1.04 9.26
C LEU A 141 7.18 -0.42 9.26
N VAL A 142 7.46 -1.14 8.16
CA VAL A 142 6.94 -2.49 7.91
C VAL A 142 7.36 -3.49 8.99
N TYR A 143 8.55 -3.30 9.57
CA TYR A 143 9.13 -4.15 10.60
C TYR A 143 8.77 -3.72 12.04
N ILE A 144 8.02 -2.61 12.21
CA ILE A 144 7.48 -2.14 13.49
C ILE A 144 5.98 -2.39 13.52
N ARG A 145 5.50 -3.11 14.53
CA ARG A 145 4.07 -3.36 14.74
C ARG A 145 3.37 -2.15 15.35
N ASP A 146 3.99 -1.58 16.38
CA ASP A 146 3.48 -0.41 17.09
C ASP A 146 4.63 0.42 17.65
N ALA A 147 4.40 1.73 17.77
CA ALA A 147 5.34 2.66 18.34
C ALA A 147 4.60 3.74 19.14
N ARG A 148 5.19 4.15 20.27
CA ARG A 148 4.69 5.25 21.09
C ARG A 148 5.84 6.12 21.57
N ILE A 149 5.59 7.42 21.61
CA ILE A 149 6.50 8.42 22.16
C ILE A 149 5.89 8.90 23.48
N LEU A 150 6.65 8.79 24.55
CA LEU A 150 6.29 9.28 25.87
C LEU A 150 7.21 10.44 26.23
N VAL A 151 6.65 11.49 26.85
CA VAL A 151 7.41 12.68 27.24
C VAL A 151 7.11 12.99 28.70
N GLU A 152 8.15 13.20 29.50
CA GLU A 152 8.06 13.63 30.88
C GLU A 152 8.97 14.85 31.12
N TYR A 153 8.63 15.68 32.10
CA TYR A 153 9.56 16.71 32.55
C TYR A 153 10.80 16.06 33.14
N ALA A 154 11.95 16.59 32.80
CA ALA A 154 13.21 16.14 33.39
C ALA A 154 13.23 16.42 34.87
N GLU A 155 13.77 15.50 35.67
CA GLU A 155 13.84 15.63 37.12
C GLU A 155 14.53 16.95 37.50
N GLY A 156 13.85 17.74 38.33
CA GLY A 156 14.34 19.05 38.79
C GLY A 156 14.27 20.19 37.76
N SER A 157 13.64 19.99 36.60
CA SER A 157 13.54 21.03 35.55
C SER A 157 12.13 21.21 35.04
N THR A 158 11.73 22.46 34.84
CA THR A 158 10.48 22.84 34.17
C THR A 158 10.68 23.16 32.69
N ASP A 159 11.92 23.28 32.21
CA ASP A 159 12.28 23.68 30.84
C ASP A 159 12.89 22.56 30.01
N SER A 160 13.17 21.43 30.63
CA SER A 160 13.70 20.25 29.95
C SER A 160 12.78 19.06 30.08
N VAL A 161 12.79 18.20 29.06
CA VAL A 161 12.00 16.98 29.00
C VAL A 161 12.87 15.80 28.61
N ASP A 162 12.50 14.64 29.12
CA ASP A 162 13.02 13.34 28.68
C ASP A 162 12.00 12.65 27.77
N VAL A 163 12.49 12.07 26.71
CA VAL A 163 11.65 11.40 25.69
C VAL A 163 11.95 9.91 25.70
N VAL A 164 10.92 9.09 25.81
CA VAL A 164 11.03 7.63 25.75
C VAL A 164 10.32 7.12 24.50
N ILE A 165 11.06 6.44 23.65
CA ILE A 165 10.55 5.81 22.43
C ILE A 165 10.29 4.33 22.74
N LEU A 166 9.03 3.94 22.74
CA LEU A 166 8.61 2.56 22.90
C LEU A 166 8.29 1.99 21.53
N THR A 167 8.96 0.91 21.12
CA THR A 167 8.69 0.20 19.85
C THR A 167 8.44 -1.26 20.09
N LYS A 168 7.56 -1.83 19.27
CA LYS A 168 7.31 -3.27 19.20
C LYS A 168 7.55 -3.75 17.79
N ASP A 169 8.44 -4.74 17.63
CA ASP A 169 8.75 -5.33 16.34
C ASP A 169 7.67 -6.33 15.89
N VAL A 170 7.64 -6.61 14.58
CA VAL A 170 6.97 -7.79 14.01
C VAL A 170 8.01 -8.88 13.76
N PHE A 171 7.57 -10.13 13.62
CA PHE A 171 8.43 -11.18 13.08
C PHE A 171 8.69 -10.89 11.59
N SER A 172 9.93 -10.62 11.24
CA SER A 172 10.33 -9.97 9.98
C SER A 172 10.43 -10.90 8.78
N ILE A 173 10.47 -12.24 9.00
CA ILE A 173 10.53 -13.22 7.92
C ILE A 173 9.13 -13.52 7.41
N GLY A 174 8.92 -13.35 6.11
CA GLY A 174 7.69 -13.68 5.41
C GLY A 174 7.92 -14.70 4.31
N ALA A 175 6.94 -15.56 4.09
CA ALA A 175 6.89 -16.45 2.94
C ALA A 175 5.54 -16.35 2.27
N LYS A 176 5.53 -16.38 0.93
CA LYS A 176 4.32 -16.34 0.13
C LYS A 176 4.42 -17.38 -0.97
N VAL A 177 3.39 -18.21 -1.11
CA VAL A 177 3.26 -19.18 -2.19
C VAL A 177 1.94 -18.93 -2.91
N LEU A 178 2.00 -18.80 -4.22
CA LEU A 178 0.85 -18.63 -5.10
C LEU A 178 0.86 -19.77 -6.11
N ILE A 179 -0.14 -20.61 -6.07
CA ILE A 179 -0.35 -21.70 -7.04
C ILE A 179 -1.55 -21.32 -7.90
N SER A 180 -1.29 -21.05 -9.19
CA SER A 180 -2.35 -20.67 -10.13
C SER A 180 -2.94 -21.90 -10.85
N SER A 181 -2.14 -22.96 -11.03
CA SER A 181 -2.54 -24.24 -11.58
C SER A 181 -1.49 -25.30 -11.20
N LYS A 182 -1.74 -26.57 -11.56
CA LYS A 182 -0.72 -27.63 -11.42
C LYS A 182 0.56 -27.38 -12.25
N GLU A 183 0.49 -26.49 -13.23
CA GLU A 183 1.56 -26.18 -14.19
C GLU A 183 2.23 -24.82 -13.89
N ARG A 184 1.71 -24.03 -12.93
CA ARG A 184 2.18 -22.67 -12.67
C ARG A 184 2.13 -22.32 -11.20
N GLY A 185 3.26 -21.87 -10.67
CA GLY A 185 3.37 -21.43 -9.29
C GLY A 185 4.46 -20.36 -9.10
N ARG A 186 4.36 -19.62 -8.00
CA ARG A 186 5.33 -18.61 -7.57
C ARG A 186 5.57 -18.74 -6.08
N GLY A 187 6.83 -18.73 -5.68
CA GLY A 187 7.25 -18.67 -4.29
C GLY A 187 8.05 -17.40 -4.02
N GLU A 188 7.86 -16.80 -2.84
CA GLU A 188 8.61 -15.64 -2.37
C GLU A 188 9.00 -15.86 -0.92
N ILE A 189 10.25 -15.52 -0.58
CA ILE A 189 10.74 -15.43 0.80
C ILE A 189 11.26 -14.01 0.99
N THR A 190 10.83 -13.37 2.07
CA THR A 190 11.19 -11.99 2.38
C THR A 190 11.70 -11.89 3.80
N GLU A 191 12.80 -11.18 4.01
CA GLU A 191 13.25 -10.70 5.31
C GLU A 191 13.15 -9.17 5.31
N GLU A 192 12.26 -8.61 6.13
CA GLU A 192 11.97 -7.17 6.13
C GLU A 192 12.90 -6.34 7.02
N ASN A 193 13.69 -7.00 7.88
CA ASN A 193 14.56 -6.34 8.86
C ASN A 193 15.88 -7.09 9.04
N PHE A 194 16.57 -7.36 7.94
CA PHE A 194 17.79 -8.17 7.94
C PHE A 194 18.80 -7.69 8.99
N LEU A 195 19.10 -8.58 9.94
CA LEU A 195 19.98 -8.33 11.08
C LEU A 195 19.59 -7.09 11.95
N GLY A 196 18.31 -6.71 11.98
CA GLY A 196 17.83 -5.56 12.73
C GLY A 196 18.22 -4.19 12.13
N SER A 197 18.61 -4.17 10.85
CA SER A 197 19.11 -2.98 10.14
C SER A 197 18.03 -2.19 9.38
N GLY A 198 16.77 -2.64 9.37
CA GLY A 198 15.72 -2.09 8.53
C GLY A 198 15.86 -2.41 7.04
N THR A 199 16.83 -3.26 6.67
CA THR A 199 17.06 -3.67 5.29
C THR A 199 16.14 -4.83 4.92
N ARG A 200 15.46 -4.73 3.76
CA ARG A 200 14.66 -5.81 3.18
C ARG A 200 15.47 -6.59 2.16
N LEU A 201 15.38 -7.90 2.26
CA LEU A 201 15.83 -8.84 1.26
C LEU A 201 14.64 -9.66 0.79
N LEU A 202 14.45 -9.76 -0.52
CA LEU A 202 13.43 -10.62 -1.12
C LEU A 202 14.09 -11.52 -2.13
N PHE A 203 13.77 -12.81 -2.05
CA PHE A 203 14.05 -13.79 -3.09
C PHE A 203 12.73 -14.36 -3.59
N SER A 204 12.59 -14.52 -4.91
CA SER A 204 11.39 -15.07 -5.52
C SER A 204 11.73 -16.06 -6.64
N SER A 205 10.88 -17.03 -6.80
CA SER A 205 10.99 -18.07 -7.81
C SER A 205 9.63 -18.27 -8.49
N TYR A 206 9.65 -18.50 -9.77
CA TYR A 206 8.49 -18.74 -10.60
C TYR A 206 8.66 -20.03 -11.37
N TYR A 207 7.66 -20.90 -11.38
CA TYR A 207 7.62 -22.15 -12.14
C TYR A 207 6.46 -22.10 -13.15
N GLU A 208 6.75 -22.50 -14.39
CA GLU A 208 5.73 -22.70 -15.42
C GLU A 208 6.17 -23.81 -16.39
N GLN A 209 5.29 -24.80 -16.60
CA GLN A 209 5.63 -26.00 -17.38
C GLN A 209 5.99 -25.71 -18.85
N PRO A 210 5.26 -24.86 -19.60
CA PRO A 210 5.60 -24.58 -21.00
C PRO A 210 6.79 -23.62 -21.18
N ARG A 211 7.34 -23.06 -20.10
CA ARG A 211 8.48 -22.14 -20.15
C ARG A 211 9.81 -22.90 -20.24
N TYR A 212 10.78 -22.37 -20.97
CA TYR A 212 12.14 -22.93 -21.01
C TYR A 212 13.20 -21.84 -20.78
N PRO A 213 14.03 -21.91 -19.69
CA PRO A 213 13.93 -22.88 -18.57
C PRO A 213 12.64 -22.71 -17.78
N ARG A 214 12.09 -23.81 -17.23
CA ARG A 214 10.81 -23.81 -16.48
C ARG A 214 10.81 -22.93 -15.24
N MET A 215 11.98 -22.68 -14.69
CA MET A 215 12.17 -21.83 -13.50
C MET A 215 12.59 -20.43 -13.92
N GLY A 216 11.98 -19.44 -13.30
CA GLY A 216 12.41 -18.05 -13.28
C GLY A 216 12.78 -17.62 -11.88
N VAL A 217 13.67 -16.65 -11.75
CA VAL A 217 14.15 -16.13 -10.47
C VAL A 217 14.06 -14.62 -10.39
N GLY A 218 13.95 -14.12 -9.17
CA GLY A 218 14.00 -12.69 -8.88
C GLY A 218 14.54 -12.41 -7.48
N GLY A 219 15.07 -11.22 -7.31
CA GLY A 219 15.54 -10.73 -6.02
C GLY A 219 15.40 -9.22 -5.93
N GLU A 220 15.18 -8.73 -4.71
CA GLU A 220 15.11 -7.29 -4.42
C GLU A 220 15.79 -6.98 -3.08
N LEU A 221 16.57 -5.93 -3.08
CA LEU A 221 17.18 -5.32 -1.91
C LEU A 221 16.54 -3.94 -1.70
N ILE A 222 16.08 -3.66 -0.48
CA ILE A 222 15.68 -2.31 -0.06
C ILE A 222 16.48 -1.94 1.18
N ARG A 223 17.36 -0.97 1.07
CA ARG A 223 18.05 -0.37 2.22
C ARG A 223 17.38 0.93 2.58
N ARG A 224 16.61 0.90 3.69
CA ARG A 224 15.82 2.05 4.15
C ARG A 224 16.67 2.99 4.99
N ASN A 225 16.37 4.27 4.86
CA ASN A 225 16.88 5.35 5.69
C ASN A 225 18.41 5.30 5.91
N ILE A 226 19.17 5.38 4.81
CA ILE A 226 20.62 5.28 4.82
C ILE A 226 21.22 6.37 5.72
N GLY A 227 21.84 5.96 6.83
CA GLY A 227 22.52 6.85 7.76
C GLY A 227 21.64 7.91 8.44
N GLY A 228 20.30 7.75 8.48
CA GLY A 228 19.37 8.75 9.05
C GLY A 228 19.04 9.90 8.09
N SER A 229 19.34 9.74 6.80
CA SER A 229 19.06 10.76 5.77
C SER A 229 17.63 10.71 5.24
N PHE A 230 16.84 9.70 5.63
CA PHE A 230 15.53 9.33 5.04
C PHE A 230 15.62 8.99 3.56
N ILE A 231 16.79 8.58 3.09
CA ILE A 231 17.00 8.11 1.73
C ILE A 231 16.94 6.59 1.73
N ASP A 232 16.08 6.05 0.88
CA ASP A 232 15.96 4.63 0.61
C ASP A 232 16.67 4.29 -0.71
N TRP A 233 17.35 3.16 -0.75
CA TRP A 233 17.89 2.58 -1.97
C TRP A 233 17.23 1.24 -2.24
N VAL A 234 16.66 1.11 -3.43
CA VAL A 234 16.02 -0.10 -3.94
C VAL A 234 16.80 -0.59 -5.14
N SER A 235 17.10 -1.87 -5.22
CA SER A 235 17.67 -2.51 -6.41
C SER A 235 17.08 -3.89 -6.59
N GLY A 236 16.77 -4.27 -7.82
CA GLY A 236 16.12 -5.54 -8.08
C GLY A 236 16.36 -6.09 -9.47
N TYR A 237 16.17 -7.42 -9.54
CA TYR A 237 16.23 -8.23 -10.75
C TYR A 237 15.07 -9.21 -10.76
N GLN A 238 14.45 -9.41 -11.92
CA GLN A 238 13.41 -10.43 -12.11
C GLN A 238 13.39 -10.87 -13.57
N ASP A 239 13.37 -12.17 -13.86
CA ASP A 239 13.42 -12.71 -15.24
C ASP A 239 12.09 -13.35 -15.70
N TYR A 240 11.02 -13.17 -14.94
CA TYR A 240 9.68 -13.70 -15.23
C TYR A 240 8.58 -12.64 -15.11
N ARG A 241 8.91 -11.38 -15.44
CA ARG A 241 7.93 -10.31 -15.50
C ARG A 241 6.99 -10.51 -16.69
N TYR A 242 5.77 -10.02 -16.57
CA TYR A 242 4.75 -10.11 -17.61
C TYR A 242 5.11 -9.21 -18.81
N SER A 243 5.23 -9.81 -20.00
CA SER A 243 5.46 -9.08 -21.24
C SER A 243 4.14 -8.56 -21.81
N PHE A 244 4.10 -7.28 -22.16
CA PHE A 244 2.91 -6.68 -22.76
C PHE A 244 2.65 -7.09 -24.21
N THR A 245 3.64 -7.66 -24.90
CA THR A 245 3.48 -8.16 -26.27
C THR A 245 2.82 -9.52 -26.33
N SER A 246 3.34 -10.47 -25.56
CA SER A 246 2.85 -11.86 -25.59
C SER A 246 1.82 -12.19 -24.52
N GLY A 247 1.68 -11.35 -23.49
CA GLY A 247 0.86 -11.67 -22.34
C GLY A 247 1.40 -12.81 -21.47
N ARG A 248 2.70 -13.15 -21.57
CA ARG A 248 3.36 -14.24 -20.85
C ARG A 248 4.50 -13.74 -19.98
N ASN A 249 4.95 -14.58 -19.04
CA ASN A 249 6.01 -14.23 -18.09
C ASN A 249 7.41 -14.46 -18.68
N GLN A 250 7.83 -13.59 -19.60
CA GLN A 250 9.09 -13.69 -20.35
C GLN A 250 9.89 -12.38 -20.43
N GLU A 251 9.52 -11.38 -19.65
CA GLU A 251 10.29 -10.14 -19.56
C GLU A 251 11.27 -10.22 -18.38
N THR A 252 12.52 -9.85 -18.64
CA THR A 252 13.55 -9.62 -17.64
C THR A 252 13.63 -8.13 -17.36
N VAL A 253 13.68 -7.77 -16.09
CA VAL A 253 13.88 -6.39 -15.64
C VAL A 253 15.03 -6.31 -14.63
N VAL A 254 15.86 -5.28 -14.78
CA VAL A 254 16.84 -4.80 -13.78
C VAL A 254 16.48 -3.37 -13.46
N TYR A 255 16.45 -3.01 -12.20
CA TYR A 255 16.14 -1.65 -11.79
C TYR A 255 16.89 -1.23 -10.54
N THR A 256 17.12 0.07 -10.43
CA THR A 256 17.60 0.71 -9.20
C THR A 256 16.89 2.04 -9.00
N ARG A 257 16.60 2.37 -7.74
CA ARG A 257 15.94 3.61 -7.34
C ARG A 257 16.54 4.12 -6.04
N ILE A 258 16.85 5.40 -6.04
CA ILE A 258 17.19 6.15 -4.83
C ILE A 258 16.03 7.10 -4.60
N GLU A 259 15.42 7.03 -3.42
CA GLU A 259 14.23 7.81 -3.08
C GLU A 259 14.36 8.41 -1.69
N LYS A 260 14.02 9.68 -1.55
CA LYS A 260 13.79 10.34 -0.27
C LYS A 260 12.28 10.60 -0.15
N PRO A 261 11.51 9.73 0.51
CA PRO A 261 10.07 9.91 0.66
C PRO A 261 9.76 11.14 1.51
N LEU A 262 8.62 11.78 1.27
CA LEU A 262 8.14 12.84 2.17
C LEU A 262 7.45 12.21 3.37
N VAL A 263 8.21 11.93 4.41
CA VAL A 263 7.75 11.28 5.64
C VAL A 263 6.96 12.22 6.56
N THR A 264 7.19 13.54 6.43
CA THR A 264 6.45 14.58 7.15
C THR A 264 6.52 15.90 6.39
N PRO A 265 5.49 16.77 6.45
CA PRO A 265 5.52 18.09 5.81
C PRO A 265 6.62 19.03 6.33
N TYR A 266 7.21 18.72 7.48
CA TYR A 266 8.26 19.53 8.12
C TYR A 266 9.66 19.28 7.53
N ILE A 267 9.85 18.20 6.77
CA ILE A 267 11.06 17.96 5.99
C ILE A 267 10.91 18.66 4.64
N PRO A 268 11.84 19.59 4.26
CA PRO A 268 11.62 20.45 3.12
C PRO A 268 11.71 19.73 1.77
N THR A 269 12.59 18.73 1.66
CA THR A 269 12.93 18.12 0.35
C THR A 269 12.53 16.67 0.26
N THR A 270 12.01 16.29 -0.89
CA THR A 270 11.72 14.91 -1.29
C THR A 270 12.08 14.72 -2.76
N GLY A 271 12.24 13.48 -3.19
CA GLY A 271 12.52 13.20 -4.60
C GLY A 271 12.94 11.76 -4.81
N ALA A 272 13.06 11.38 -6.07
CA ALA A 272 13.61 10.08 -6.45
C ALA A 272 14.33 10.14 -7.79
N LEU A 273 15.28 9.24 -7.95
CA LEU A 273 15.92 8.90 -9.21
C LEU A 273 15.79 7.40 -9.41
N GLU A 274 15.15 7.01 -10.49
CA GLU A 274 14.94 5.62 -10.88
C GLU A 274 15.52 5.36 -12.27
N TRP A 275 16.20 4.25 -12.41
CA TRP A 275 16.63 3.70 -13.69
C TRP A 275 16.17 2.26 -13.78
N SER A 276 15.66 1.85 -14.94
CA SER A 276 15.31 0.46 -15.21
C SER A 276 15.62 0.08 -16.65
N TYR A 277 16.05 -1.17 -16.82
CA TYR A 277 16.25 -1.81 -18.11
C TYR A 277 15.39 -3.06 -18.19
N GLN A 278 14.66 -3.23 -19.26
CA GLN A 278 13.78 -4.36 -19.47
C GLN A 278 13.94 -4.92 -20.89
N ARG A 279 13.88 -6.25 -20.99
CA ARG A 279 13.93 -6.96 -22.27
C ARG A 279 13.11 -8.23 -22.20
N THR A 280 12.50 -8.62 -23.31
CA THR A 280 11.92 -9.96 -23.45
C THR A 280 13.00 -11.00 -23.67
N ARG A 281 12.70 -12.25 -23.34
CA ARG A 281 13.51 -13.43 -23.63
C ARG A 281 12.66 -14.45 -24.38
N ASN A 282 13.27 -15.19 -25.31
CA ASN A 282 12.59 -16.30 -25.95
C ASN A 282 12.58 -17.50 -25.00
N VAL A 283 11.44 -17.76 -24.37
CA VAL A 283 11.25 -18.85 -23.39
C VAL A 283 10.02 -19.72 -23.68
N TYR A 284 9.23 -19.37 -24.72
CA TYR A 284 8.00 -20.09 -25.08
C TYR A 284 7.86 -20.39 -26.56
N ASP A 285 8.48 -19.62 -27.44
CA ASP A 285 8.10 -19.53 -28.86
C ASP A 285 9.25 -19.99 -29.77
N THR A 286 8.95 -20.17 -31.07
CA THR A 286 9.98 -20.35 -32.09
C THR A 286 10.74 -19.03 -32.28
N ASP A 287 12.00 -19.10 -32.69
CA ASP A 287 12.83 -17.89 -32.85
C ASP A 287 12.26 -16.91 -33.86
N SER A 288 11.68 -17.38 -34.96
CA SER A 288 11.06 -16.52 -35.95
C SER A 288 9.87 -15.74 -35.39
N LEU A 289 8.96 -16.41 -34.68
CA LEU A 289 7.79 -15.77 -34.04
C LEU A 289 8.22 -14.80 -32.94
N TYR A 290 9.21 -15.18 -32.16
CA TYR A 290 9.77 -14.32 -31.11
C TYR A 290 10.32 -13.02 -31.68
N HIS A 291 11.12 -13.08 -32.74
CA HIS A 291 11.72 -11.90 -33.39
C HIS A 291 10.64 -11.03 -34.04
N TYR A 292 9.65 -11.63 -34.67
CA TYR A 292 8.63 -10.94 -35.44
C TYR A 292 7.61 -10.20 -34.55
N ASP A 293 7.08 -10.84 -33.49
CA ASP A 293 5.94 -10.31 -32.71
C ASP A 293 6.28 -9.89 -31.28
N ILE A 294 7.40 -10.38 -30.67
CA ILE A 294 7.54 -10.37 -29.21
C ILE A 294 8.75 -9.60 -28.72
N ARG A 295 9.88 -9.69 -29.43
CA ARG A 295 11.18 -9.19 -29.00
C ARG A 295 11.19 -7.68 -28.84
N TYR A 296 11.44 -7.22 -27.59
CA TYR A 296 11.79 -5.80 -27.35
C TYR A 296 12.82 -5.66 -26.23
N ALA A 297 13.48 -4.48 -26.23
CA ALA A 297 14.29 -4.02 -25.13
C ALA A 297 14.12 -2.50 -24.99
N SER A 298 14.01 -2.03 -23.75
CA SER A 298 13.89 -0.62 -23.45
C SER A 298 14.52 -0.25 -22.11
N TYR A 299 14.82 1.04 -21.94
CA TYR A 299 15.19 1.59 -20.64
C TYR A 299 14.26 2.74 -20.26
N ASN A 300 14.13 2.94 -18.94
CA ASN A 300 13.41 4.07 -18.38
C ASN A 300 14.33 4.82 -17.41
N ILE A 301 14.24 6.15 -17.44
CA ILE A 301 14.84 7.05 -16.46
C ILE A 301 13.72 7.94 -15.95
N ASP A 302 13.54 8.00 -14.63
CA ASP A 302 12.54 8.84 -13.96
C ASP A 302 13.22 9.58 -12.82
N ALA A 303 13.26 10.88 -12.90
CA ALA A 303 13.85 11.73 -11.88
C ALA A 303 12.87 12.82 -11.46
N TRP A 304 12.67 13.02 -10.16
CA TRP A 304 11.85 14.10 -9.66
C TRP A 304 12.39 14.67 -8.37
N LEU A 305 12.12 15.95 -8.16
CA LEU A 305 12.47 16.68 -6.96
C LEU A 305 11.28 17.53 -6.54
N GLY A 306 11.00 17.55 -5.24
CA GLY A 306 9.93 18.32 -4.64
C GLY A 306 10.39 19.08 -3.40
N TYR A 307 9.73 20.20 -3.15
CA TYR A 307 10.03 21.09 -2.04
C TYR A 307 8.75 21.54 -1.32
N SER A 308 8.74 21.39 0.01
CA SER A 308 7.68 21.90 0.88
C SER A 308 7.92 23.39 1.19
N LEU A 309 7.07 24.25 0.64
CA LEU A 309 7.23 25.72 0.72
C LEU A 309 7.00 26.25 2.14
N ASP A 310 6.26 25.54 2.96
CA ASP A 310 5.86 25.95 4.31
C ASP A 310 6.60 25.21 5.43
N SER A 311 7.58 24.35 5.11
CA SER A 311 8.22 23.43 6.09
C SER A 311 8.78 24.14 7.32
N LYS A 312 9.50 25.24 7.16
CA LYS A 312 10.07 26.02 8.27
C LYS A 312 8.97 26.73 9.09
N ARG A 313 8.04 27.41 8.43
CA ARG A 313 6.94 28.14 9.09
C ARG A 313 6.06 27.19 9.89
N ALA A 314 5.81 26.00 9.37
CA ALA A 314 4.99 24.97 9.98
C ALA A 314 5.51 24.51 11.34
N LEU A 315 6.82 24.49 11.58
CA LEU A 315 7.41 24.12 12.87
C LEU A 315 7.10 25.13 13.98
N TYR A 316 7.09 26.43 13.65
CA TYR A 316 6.99 27.52 14.64
C TYR A 316 5.55 27.96 14.95
N ASP A 317 4.58 27.67 14.08
CA ASP A 317 3.21 28.12 14.21
C ASP A 317 2.40 27.29 15.23
N ASN A 318 1.42 27.88 15.89
CA ASN A 318 0.62 27.29 16.98
C ASN A 318 -0.66 26.62 16.53
N LYS A 319 -0.99 26.63 15.23
CA LYS A 319 -2.27 26.15 14.73
C LYS A 319 -2.23 24.65 14.44
N GLU A 320 -3.17 23.90 14.98
CA GLU A 320 -3.32 22.47 14.78
C GLU A 320 -3.59 22.11 13.31
N ILE A 321 -4.33 22.97 12.63
CA ILE A 321 -4.81 22.71 11.26
C ILE A 321 -4.14 23.67 10.30
N ARG A 322 -3.37 23.15 9.34
CA ARG A 322 -2.63 23.95 8.38
C ARG A 322 -2.83 23.52 6.97
N ILE A 323 -2.78 24.51 6.11
CA ILE A 323 -2.63 24.31 4.68
C ILE A 323 -1.15 24.29 4.38
N HIS A 324 -0.70 23.24 3.72
CA HIS A 324 0.67 23.06 3.24
C HIS A 324 0.71 23.26 1.72
N ARG A 325 1.78 23.88 1.25
CA ARG A 325 2.05 24.10 -0.18
C ARG A 325 3.33 23.36 -0.56
N PHE A 326 3.27 22.70 -1.68
CA PHE A 326 4.36 21.88 -2.15
C PHE A 326 4.52 22.06 -3.66
N ALA A 327 5.76 22.23 -4.14
CA ALA A 327 6.09 22.32 -5.54
C ALA A 327 7.02 21.17 -5.93
N ALA A 328 6.85 20.61 -7.12
CA ALA A 328 7.72 19.56 -7.61
C ALA A 328 7.92 19.65 -9.14
N ILE A 329 9.07 19.11 -9.58
CA ILE A 329 9.43 18.95 -10.98
C ILE A 329 9.81 17.49 -11.23
N ARG A 330 9.49 16.95 -12.41
CA ARG A 330 9.80 15.59 -12.83
C ARG A 330 10.23 15.56 -14.28
N ALA A 331 11.31 14.85 -14.56
CA ALA A 331 11.75 14.49 -15.89
C ALA A 331 11.65 12.96 -16.05
N PHE A 332 11.09 12.53 -17.16
CA PHE A 332 10.90 11.11 -17.48
C PHE A 332 11.32 10.83 -18.90
N LYS A 333 12.02 9.72 -19.12
CA LYS A 333 12.38 9.21 -20.45
C LYS A 333 12.20 7.70 -20.49
N GLN A 334 11.45 7.23 -21.49
CA GLN A 334 11.40 5.85 -21.93
C GLN A 334 11.91 5.77 -23.36
N HIS A 335 12.78 4.81 -23.63
CA HIS A 335 13.34 4.61 -24.97
C HIS A 335 13.41 3.12 -25.28
N PHE A 336 12.91 2.75 -26.46
CA PHE A 336 12.99 1.41 -26.99
C PHE A 336 14.28 1.25 -27.81
N ILE A 337 15.16 0.35 -27.35
CA ILE A 337 16.41 -0.01 -28.04
C ILE A 337 16.11 -1.01 -29.16
N THR A 338 15.14 -1.89 -28.92
CA THR A 338 14.71 -2.92 -29.87
C THR A 338 13.20 -3.04 -29.81
N GLU A 339 12.59 -3.14 -30.99
CA GLU A 339 11.16 -3.37 -31.19
C GLU A 339 10.97 -4.65 -32.01
N PRO A 340 9.81 -5.34 -31.91
CA PRO A 340 9.50 -6.48 -32.78
C PRO A 340 9.47 -6.06 -34.24
N GLU A 341 9.88 -6.93 -35.15
CA GLU A 341 10.03 -6.61 -36.58
C GLU A 341 8.73 -6.12 -37.21
N LYS A 342 7.60 -6.68 -36.83
CA LYS A 342 6.27 -6.25 -37.23
C LYS A 342 6.00 -4.76 -36.98
N TYR A 343 6.47 -4.21 -35.88
CA TYR A 343 6.18 -2.84 -35.48
C TYR A 343 7.16 -1.81 -36.04
N LYS A 344 8.18 -2.25 -36.75
CA LYS A 344 9.04 -1.34 -37.55
C LYS A 344 8.30 -0.73 -38.73
N THR A 345 7.27 -1.41 -39.23
CA THR A 345 6.45 -0.99 -40.37
C THR A 345 5.02 -0.60 -40.01
N VAL A 346 4.50 -1.09 -38.88
CA VAL A 346 3.14 -0.82 -38.39
C VAL A 346 3.24 -0.11 -37.04
N TYR A 347 2.68 1.10 -36.98
CA TYR A 347 2.68 1.86 -35.72
C TYR A 347 1.92 1.16 -34.60
N ASP A 348 2.57 1.00 -33.45
CA ASP A 348 1.95 0.60 -32.20
C ASP A 348 2.39 1.56 -31.09
N TYR A 349 1.43 2.29 -30.49
CA TYR A 349 1.67 3.30 -29.45
C TYR A 349 2.41 2.75 -28.22
N ARG A 350 2.40 1.43 -27.99
CA ARG A 350 3.08 0.78 -26.86
C ARG A 350 4.59 0.82 -26.96
N PHE A 351 5.13 0.91 -28.19
CA PHE A 351 6.56 1.04 -28.47
C PHE A 351 7.02 2.49 -28.67
N ALA A 352 6.14 3.44 -28.40
CA ALA A 352 6.48 4.84 -28.57
C ALA A 352 7.55 5.28 -27.57
N ASP A 353 8.64 5.85 -28.08
CA ASP A 353 9.58 6.62 -27.26
C ASP A 353 8.83 7.78 -26.61
N PHE A 354 9.09 7.98 -25.33
CA PHE A 354 8.38 8.94 -24.51
C PHE A 354 9.33 9.75 -23.63
N THR A 355 9.29 11.06 -23.76
CA THR A 355 10.02 11.99 -22.89
C THR A 355 9.04 13.01 -22.35
N ALA A 356 9.13 13.31 -21.06
CA ALA A 356 8.28 14.30 -20.42
C ALA A 356 9.05 15.16 -19.41
N LEU A 357 8.65 16.43 -19.34
CA LEU A 357 9.04 17.34 -18.27
C LEU A 357 7.75 17.90 -17.65
N LEU A 358 7.54 17.64 -16.37
CA LEU A 358 6.34 18.04 -15.64
C LEU A 358 6.70 18.91 -14.44
N GLY A 359 5.88 19.92 -14.16
CA GLY A 359 5.88 20.66 -12.91
C GLY A 359 4.55 20.48 -12.21
N SER A 360 4.50 20.46 -10.88
CA SER A 360 3.26 20.45 -10.12
C SER A 360 3.30 21.37 -8.93
N LEU A 361 2.12 21.94 -8.63
CA LEU A 361 1.84 22.69 -7.40
C LEU A 361 0.76 21.94 -6.64
N ASN A 362 1.03 21.64 -5.37
CA ASN A 362 0.10 20.92 -4.51
C ASN A 362 -0.25 21.80 -3.31
N ILE A 363 -1.55 21.87 -2.99
CA ILE A 363 -2.07 22.51 -1.79
C ILE A 363 -2.85 21.44 -1.05
N PHE A 364 -2.51 21.20 0.21
CA PHE A 364 -3.19 20.15 0.99
C PHE A 364 -3.30 20.51 2.46
N LYS A 365 -4.29 19.89 3.11
CA LYS A 365 -4.52 19.89 4.55
C LYS A 365 -4.75 18.47 4.99
N GLN A 366 -4.08 18.02 6.04
CA GLN A 366 -4.18 16.66 6.53
C GLN A 366 -4.18 16.62 8.06
N VAL A 367 -5.18 15.98 8.63
CA VAL A 367 -5.27 15.55 10.02
C VAL A 367 -5.54 14.06 10.07
N PHE A 368 -5.27 13.41 11.20
CA PHE A 368 -5.43 11.97 11.32
C PHE A 368 -6.43 11.60 12.41
N TYR A 369 -7.19 10.56 12.14
CA TYR A 369 -8.08 9.89 13.08
C TYR A 369 -7.63 8.47 13.31
N LYS A 370 -7.61 8.03 14.56
CA LYS A 370 -7.36 6.63 14.90
C LYS A 370 -8.66 5.84 14.78
N THR A 371 -8.58 4.71 14.11
CA THR A 371 -9.68 3.74 13.98
C THR A 371 -9.10 2.33 13.95
N ASN A 372 -9.97 1.31 13.86
CA ASN A 372 -9.59 -0.09 13.80
C ASN A 372 -10.38 -0.80 12.71
N PHE A 373 -9.93 -1.97 12.28
CA PHE A 373 -10.63 -2.84 11.33
C PHE A 373 -10.96 -2.20 9.97
N ILE A 374 -9.96 -1.57 9.34
CA ILE A 374 -10.00 -1.23 7.92
C ILE A 374 -9.15 -2.25 7.15
N TYR A 375 -7.84 -2.29 7.41
CA TYR A 375 -6.90 -3.24 6.83
C TYR A 375 -6.40 -4.27 7.85
N GLY A 376 -6.23 -3.83 9.08
CA GLY A 376 -5.81 -4.65 10.21
C GLY A 376 -6.98 -5.34 10.92
N PHE A 377 -6.63 -6.22 11.84
CA PHE A 377 -7.58 -7.02 12.62
C PHE A 377 -7.52 -6.64 14.11
N GLY A 378 -7.54 -5.32 14.38
CA GLY A 378 -7.58 -4.76 15.73
C GLY A 378 -6.39 -3.88 16.10
N ARG A 379 -5.36 -3.75 15.23
CA ARG A 379 -4.35 -2.71 15.44
C ARG A 379 -4.96 -1.33 15.16
N SER A 380 -4.36 -0.30 15.75
CA SER A 380 -4.74 1.08 15.46
C SER A 380 -4.30 1.47 14.06
N GLU A 381 -5.15 2.14 13.31
CA GLU A 381 -4.92 2.63 11.96
C GLU A 381 -5.17 4.13 11.92
N ASP A 382 -4.22 4.89 11.35
CA ASP A 382 -4.30 6.33 11.23
C ASP A 382 -4.93 6.69 9.86
N VAL A 383 -6.18 7.14 9.85
CA VAL A 383 -6.92 7.51 8.64
C VAL A 383 -6.87 9.01 8.44
N PRO A 384 -6.46 9.51 7.27
CA PRO A 384 -6.40 10.93 7.00
C PRO A 384 -7.78 11.55 6.80
N GLU A 385 -7.93 12.81 7.21
CA GLU A 385 -9.01 13.72 6.88
C GLU A 385 -8.44 15.01 6.32
N GLY A 386 -9.09 15.61 5.33
CA GLY A 386 -8.71 16.88 4.76
C GLY A 386 -8.88 16.93 3.25
N PHE A 387 -8.07 17.72 2.57
CA PHE A 387 -8.13 17.83 1.11
C PHE A 387 -6.73 17.92 0.50
N SER A 388 -6.63 17.57 -0.77
CA SER A 388 -5.45 17.74 -1.60
C SER A 388 -5.86 18.21 -2.99
N LEU A 389 -5.26 19.30 -3.44
CA LEU A 389 -5.39 19.84 -4.78
C LEU A 389 -4.02 19.87 -5.44
N ALA A 390 -3.85 19.15 -6.54
CA ALA A 390 -2.63 19.12 -7.33
C ALA A 390 -2.91 19.64 -8.74
N LEU A 391 -2.18 20.66 -9.14
CA LEU A 391 -2.13 21.18 -10.51
C LEU A 391 -0.83 20.72 -11.14
N THR A 392 -0.89 20.03 -12.26
CA THR A 392 0.29 19.54 -13.00
C THR A 392 0.26 20.11 -14.40
N GLY A 393 1.39 20.67 -14.83
CA GLY A 393 1.57 21.14 -16.19
C GLY A 393 2.93 20.71 -16.73
N GLY A 394 3.07 20.65 -18.04
CA GLY A 394 4.34 20.30 -18.63
C GLY A 394 4.30 20.06 -20.12
N TYR A 395 5.35 19.43 -20.58
CA TYR A 395 5.57 19.13 -22.00
C TYR A 395 5.93 17.67 -22.19
N ILE A 396 5.33 17.04 -23.20
CA ILE A 396 5.68 15.69 -23.60
C ILE A 396 6.16 15.66 -25.05
N ASN A 397 7.01 14.69 -25.32
CA ASN A 397 7.34 14.26 -26.67
C ASN A 397 7.12 12.75 -26.72
N LYS A 398 6.10 12.33 -27.48
CA LYS A 398 5.79 10.92 -27.72
C LYS A 398 5.75 10.69 -29.23
N GLN A 399 6.63 9.83 -29.75
CA GLN A 399 6.76 9.59 -31.20
C GLN A 399 6.97 10.87 -32.00
N SER A 400 7.89 11.74 -31.54
CA SER A 400 8.19 13.04 -32.15
C SER A 400 7.04 14.05 -32.15
N ILE A 401 5.89 13.71 -31.59
CA ILE A 401 4.76 14.64 -31.41
C ILE A 401 4.93 15.35 -30.07
N ARG A 402 5.19 16.64 -30.12
CA ARG A 402 5.36 17.48 -28.93
C ARG A 402 4.03 18.11 -28.55
N ARG A 403 3.59 17.87 -27.31
CA ARG A 403 2.31 18.38 -26.81
C ARG A 403 2.46 18.94 -25.39
N PRO A 404 1.94 20.15 -25.09
CA PRO A 404 1.74 20.58 -23.72
C PRO A 404 0.67 19.71 -23.05
N TYR A 405 0.85 19.50 -21.75
CA TYR A 405 -0.03 18.75 -20.86
C TYR A 405 -0.52 19.63 -19.73
N ALA A 406 -1.77 19.47 -19.33
CA ALA A 406 -2.33 20.02 -18.10
C ALA A 406 -3.19 18.97 -17.38
N GLY A 407 -3.08 18.95 -16.05
CA GLY A 407 -3.83 18.01 -15.21
C GLY A 407 -4.21 18.62 -13.87
N LEU A 408 -5.36 18.22 -13.37
CA LEU A 408 -5.94 18.58 -12.07
C LEU A 408 -6.28 17.28 -11.31
N ASP A 409 -5.80 17.14 -10.08
CA ASP A 409 -6.17 16.05 -9.15
C ASP A 409 -6.67 16.69 -7.85
N LEU A 410 -7.95 16.54 -7.55
CA LEU A 410 -8.60 16.99 -6.32
C LEU A 410 -9.09 15.78 -5.53
N SER A 411 -8.74 15.70 -4.27
CA SER A 411 -9.25 14.70 -3.32
C SER A 411 -9.73 15.38 -2.05
N VAL A 412 -10.92 15.03 -1.58
CA VAL A 412 -11.51 15.55 -0.34
C VAL A 412 -11.93 14.37 0.53
N ILE A 413 -11.33 14.26 1.70
CA ILE A 413 -11.59 13.19 2.66
C ILE A 413 -12.24 13.78 3.90
N ASN A 414 -13.40 13.24 4.28
CA ASN A 414 -14.13 13.64 5.47
C ASN A 414 -14.42 12.45 6.37
N ILE A 415 -14.29 12.66 7.68
CA ILE A 415 -14.70 11.72 8.71
C ILE A 415 -15.75 12.43 9.57
N ARG A 416 -17.00 11.95 9.50
CA ARG A 416 -18.08 12.49 10.31
C ARG A 416 -18.03 11.93 11.73
N ASP A 417 -18.54 12.69 12.71
CA ASP A 417 -18.54 12.35 14.15
C ASP A 417 -19.16 10.98 14.46
N LYS A 418 -20.00 10.47 13.59
CA LYS A 418 -20.57 9.12 13.70
C LYS A 418 -19.69 8.01 13.15
N GLY A 419 -18.46 8.31 12.68
CA GLY A 419 -17.49 7.33 12.17
C GLY A 419 -17.70 6.91 10.72
N PHE A 420 -18.44 7.68 9.93
CA PHE A 420 -18.55 7.50 8.49
C PHE A 420 -17.40 8.20 7.79
N TYR A 421 -16.69 7.47 6.97
CA TYR A 421 -15.65 7.98 6.08
C TYR A 421 -16.20 8.21 4.69
N SER A 422 -15.79 9.30 4.07
CA SER A 422 -16.02 9.56 2.64
C SER A 422 -14.79 10.19 2.01
N ASN A 423 -14.41 9.72 0.83
CA ASN A 423 -13.36 10.27 -0.01
C ASN A 423 -13.94 10.55 -1.39
N TYR A 424 -13.86 11.80 -1.84
CA TYR A 424 -14.27 12.23 -3.16
C TYR A 424 -13.01 12.57 -3.96
N THR A 425 -12.90 12.02 -5.16
CA THR A 425 -11.79 12.28 -6.05
C THR A 425 -12.30 12.79 -7.39
N PHE A 426 -11.72 13.89 -7.84
CA PHE A 426 -11.93 14.44 -9.18
C PHE A 426 -10.57 14.57 -9.87
N ARG A 427 -10.42 14.00 -11.05
CA ARG A 427 -9.23 14.11 -11.86
C ARG A 427 -9.59 14.45 -13.29
N LEU A 428 -8.90 15.42 -13.84
CA LEU A 428 -9.01 15.82 -15.24
C LEU A 428 -7.62 16.08 -15.79
N GLY A 429 -7.30 15.50 -16.93
CA GLY A 429 -6.01 15.73 -17.59
C GLY A 429 -6.13 15.59 -19.09
N GLY A 430 -5.30 16.28 -19.82
CA GLY A 430 -5.31 16.19 -21.28
C GLY A 430 -4.16 16.94 -21.92
N TYR A 431 -4.04 16.76 -23.21
CA TYR A 431 -2.98 17.33 -24.03
C TYR A 431 -3.59 18.32 -25.02
N PHE A 432 -2.81 19.33 -25.38
CA PHE A 432 -3.21 20.30 -26.38
C PHE A 432 -2.33 20.16 -27.62
N TYR A 433 -2.94 19.98 -28.79
CA TYR A 433 -2.23 19.87 -30.06
C TYR A 433 -3.05 20.43 -31.21
N ARG A 434 -2.43 21.24 -32.08
CA ARG A 434 -3.06 21.82 -33.27
C ARG A 434 -4.45 22.44 -32.99
N LYS A 435 -4.54 23.24 -31.91
CA LYS A 435 -5.77 23.93 -31.47
C LYS A 435 -6.89 22.98 -30.98
N ARG A 436 -6.58 21.74 -30.60
CA ARG A 436 -7.54 20.76 -30.07
C ARG A 436 -7.02 20.14 -28.78
N PHE A 437 -7.94 19.76 -27.90
CA PHE A 437 -7.64 18.89 -26.76
C PHE A 437 -7.70 17.45 -27.21
N GLU A 438 -6.65 16.69 -26.91
CA GLU A 438 -6.49 15.28 -27.24
C GLU A 438 -6.21 14.48 -25.98
N ASP A 439 -6.55 13.19 -26.00
CA ASP A 439 -6.32 12.25 -24.89
C ASP A 439 -6.80 12.86 -23.56
N VAL A 440 -8.02 13.37 -23.51
CA VAL A 440 -8.60 13.96 -22.29
C VAL A 440 -9.18 12.86 -21.44
N ASP A 441 -8.60 12.67 -20.26
CA ASP A 441 -9.06 11.69 -19.26
C ASP A 441 -9.77 12.40 -18.11
N LEU A 442 -11.00 11.95 -17.80
CA LEU A 442 -11.81 12.39 -16.66
C LEU A 442 -12.04 11.22 -15.73
N LEU A 443 -11.83 11.41 -14.44
CA LEU A 443 -12.22 10.49 -13.37
C LEU A 443 -12.96 11.24 -12.27
N VAL A 444 -14.13 10.76 -11.93
CA VAL A 444 -14.87 11.17 -10.73
C VAL A 444 -15.14 9.92 -9.91
N SER A 445 -14.72 9.87 -8.66
CA SER A 445 -14.97 8.73 -7.80
C SER A 445 -15.32 9.13 -6.36
N ALA A 446 -16.02 8.23 -5.69
CA ALA A 446 -16.33 8.37 -4.28
C ALA A 446 -16.18 7.01 -3.58
N ASP A 447 -15.43 7.02 -2.46
CA ASP A 447 -15.23 5.86 -1.61
C ASP A 447 -15.82 6.13 -0.23
N TYR A 448 -16.53 5.15 0.32
CA TYR A 448 -17.18 5.22 1.62
C TYR A 448 -16.87 3.99 2.44
N PHE A 449 -16.74 4.16 3.76
CA PHE A 449 -16.94 3.08 4.69
C PHE A 449 -17.79 3.52 5.90
N THR A 450 -18.54 2.56 6.46
CA THR A 450 -19.41 2.80 7.59
C THR A 450 -18.61 2.82 8.90
N LYS A 451 -19.22 3.38 9.97
CA LYS A 451 -18.71 3.16 11.32
C LYS A 451 -18.61 1.67 11.62
N LEU A 452 -17.68 1.32 12.50
CA LEU A 452 -17.57 -0.02 13.01
C LEU A 452 -18.77 -0.32 13.92
N LYS A 453 -19.57 -1.32 13.58
CA LYS A 453 -20.75 -1.73 14.34
C LYS A 453 -20.43 -3.01 15.10
N LYS A 454 -20.61 -3.00 16.41
CA LYS A 454 -20.52 -4.21 17.24
C LYS A 454 -21.79 -5.04 17.10
N LEU A 455 -21.66 -6.31 16.72
CA LEU A 455 -22.78 -7.24 16.54
C LEU A 455 -22.93 -8.23 17.71
N GLY A 456 -21.88 -8.37 18.54
CA GLY A 456 -21.84 -9.29 19.66
C GLY A 456 -20.53 -9.15 20.42
N PRO A 457 -20.22 -10.04 21.38
CA PRO A 457 -19.02 -9.92 22.22
C PRO A 457 -17.72 -9.88 21.42
N THR A 458 -17.64 -10.62 20.32
CA THR A 458 -16.42 -10.82 19.53
C THR A 458 -16.55 -10.42 18.06
N TRP A 459 -17.73 -10.01 17.62
CA TRP A 459 -18.00 -9.71 16.22
C TRP A 459 -18.22 -8.23 15.99
N TYR A 460 -17.58 -7.71 14.92
CA TYR A 460 -17.72 -6.35 14.42
C TYR A 460 -18.01 -6.38 12.93
N HIS A 461 -18.72 -5.38 12.46
CA HIS A 461 -19.16 -5.27 11.07
C HIS A 461 -18.83 -3.91 10.48
N ARG A 462 -18.44 -3.89 9.21
CA ARG A 462 -18.21 -2.69 8.41
C ARG A 462 -18.56 -2.93 6.95
N MET A 463 -19.14 -1.92 6.32
CA MET A 463 -19.40 -1.91 4.88
C MET A 463 -18.49 -0.93 4.19
N PHE A 464 -18.10 -1.27 2.95
CA PHE A 464 -17.32 -0.44 2.04
C PHE A 464 -18.09 -0.28 0.74
N LEU A 465 -18.08 0.93 0.18
CA LEU A 465 -18.70 1.25 -1.10
C LEU A 465 -17.73 2.13 -1.89
N SER A 466 -17.46 1.75 -3.13
CA SER A 466 -16.69 2.56 -4.08
C SER A 466 -17.51 2.77 -5.34
N THR A 467 -17.61 4.01 -5.80
CA THR A 467 -18.28 4.38 -7.04
C THR A 467 -17.34 5.21 -7.90
N GLY A 468 -17.45 5.11 -9.21
CA GLY A 468 -16.61 5.93 -10.09
C GLY A 468 -17.13 6.00 -11.51
N ILE A 469 -16.90 7.14 -12.14
CA ILE A 469 -17.12 7.37 -13.56
C ILE A 469 -15.77 7.75 -14.16
N THR A 470 -15.37 7.07 -15.23
CA THR A 470 -14.20 7.40 -16.03
C THR A 470 -14.61 7.63 -17.46
N ALA A 471 -14.13 8.71 -18.05
CA ALA A 471 -14.39 9.03 -19.45
C ALA A 471 -13.11 9.45 -20.14
N GLN A 472 -12.99 9.12 -21.42
CA GLN A 472 -11.90 9.52 -22.29
C GLN A 472 -12.47 10.20 -23.54
N ALA A 473 -11.99 11.41 -23.83
CA ALA A 473 -12.38 12.17 -25.00
C ALA A 473 -11.19 12.36 -25.95
N ASN A 474 -11.45 12.28 -27.26
CA ASN A 474 -10.47 12.42 -28.32
C ASN A 474 -9.19 11.58 -28.12
N PRO A 475 -9.29 10.25 -27.94
CA PRO A 475 -8.13 9.39 -27.76
C PRO A 475 -7.31 9.32 -29.04
N VAL A 476 -6.02 9.66 -28.93
CA VAL A 476 -5.07 9.69 -30.09
C VAL A 476 -3.86 8.81 -29.80
N LEU A 477 -3.14 9.05 -28.70
CA LEU A 477 -1.90 8.36 -28.32
C LEU A 477 -1.99 7.63 -26.98
N ASN A 478 -3.07 7.81 -26.22
CA ASN A 478 -3.27 7.12 -24.96
C ASN A 478 -3.96 5.77 -25.14
N THR A 479 -3.75 4.90 -24.17
CA THR A 479 -4.47 3.62 -24.10
C THR A 479 -5.94 3.85 -23.84
N PRO A 480 -6.85 3.10 -24.48
CA PRO A 480 -8.27 3.17 -24.17
C PRO A 480 -8.56 2.71 -22.74
N LEU A 481 -9.71 3.05 -22.21
CA LEU A 481 -10.18 2.56 -20.93
C LEU A 481 -10.48 1.06 -21.02
N PHE A 482 -9.95 0.27 -20.09
CA PHE A 482 -10.20 -1.18 -20.05
C PHE A 482 -11.16 -1.55 -18.92
N LEU A 483 -11.99 -2.56 -19.12
CA LEU A 483 -12.83 -3.14 -18.07
C LEU A 483 -11.97 -3.62 -16.89
N ARG A 484 -10.85 -4.30 -17.17
CA ARG A 484 -9.89 -4.71 -16.16
C ARG A 484 -8.99 -3.53 -15.77
N SER A 485 -9.38 -2.79 -14.75
CA SER A 485 -8.60 -1.69 -14.20
C SER A 485 -8.99 -1.42 -12.74
N ASP A 486 -8.24 -0.57 -12.07
CA ASP A 486 -8.52 -0.18 -10.68
C ASP A 486 -9.88 0.52 -10.51
N PHE A 487 -10.31 1.26 -11.54
CA PHE A 487 -11.60 1.95 -11.57
C PHE A 487 -12.69 1.18 -12.36
N GLY A 488 -12.41 -0.06 -12.74
CA GLY A 488 -13.33 -1.01 -13.36
C GLY A 488 -13.54 -2.25 -12.51
N LEU A 489 -13.41 -3.42 -13.13
CA LEU A 489 -13.42 -4.71 -12.46
C LEU A 489 -12.00 -5.32 -12.46
N PRO A 490 -11.15 -5.02 -11.48
CA PRO A 490 -9.71 -5.34 -11.51
C PRO A 490 -9.43 -6.86 -11.58
N TYR A 491 -10.38 -7.67 -11.17
CA TYR A 491 -10.26 -9.14 -11.15
C TYR A 491 -10.87 -9.83 -12.37
N PHE A 492 -11.44 -9.07 -13.30
CA PHE A 492 -12.01 -9.59 -14.52
C PHE A 492 -10.89 -10.10 -15.45
N ASN A 493 -11.00 -11.34 -15.93
CA ASN A 493 -9.86 -12.02 -16.56
C ASN A 493 -9.66 -11.66 -18.03
N ASN A 494 -10.57 -10.89 -18.63
CA ASN A 494 -10.46 -10.41 -20.00
C ASN A 494 -10.01 -8.95 -20.04
N GLY A 495 -8.76 -8.70 -20.48
CA GLY A 495 -8.16 -7.37 -20.61
C GLY A 495 -8.43 -6.67 -21.94
N THR A 496 -9.21 -7.26 -22.85
CA THR A 496 -9.41 -6.75 -24.22
C THR A 496 -10.63 -5.84 -24.37
N ILE A 497 -11.53 -5.82 -23.39
CA ILE A 497 -12.74 -4.99 -23.45
C ILE A 497 -12.33 -3.53 -23.21
N SER A 498 -12.35 -2.75 -24.29
CA SER A 498 -12.00 -1.33 -24.29
C SER A 498 -13.23 -0.44 -24.39
N SER A 499 -13.13 0.75 -23.83
CA SER A 499 -14.22 1.72 -23.79
C SER A 499 -13.70 3.16 -23.81
N ASP A 500 -14.58 4.11 -24.03
CA ASP A 500 -14.34 5.53 -23.83
C ASP A 500 -15.14 6.13 -22.65
N LEU A 501 -16.10 5.34 -22.11
CA LEU A 501 -16.84 5.68 -20.88
C LEU A 501 -17.07 4.42 -20.04
N ARG A 502 -16.88 4.55 -18.73
CA ARG A 502 -17.07 3.48 -17.77
C ARG A 502 -17.66 4.04 -16.48
N ALA A 503 -18.73 3.41 -15.97
CA ALA A 503 -19.32 3.71 -14.67
C ALA A 503 -19.30 2.45 -13.80
N THR A 504 -18.76 2.56 -12.58
CA THR A 504 -18.50 1.39 -11.73
C THR A 504 -19.07 1.62 -10.34
N VAL A 505 -19.67 0.58 -9.76
CA VAL A 505 -20.11 0.50 -8.37
C VAL A 505 -19.57 -0.79 -7.77
N ARG A 506 -18.90 -0.71 -6.62
CA ARG A 506 -18.33 -1.86 -5.91
C ARG A 506 -18.72 -1.80 -4.45
N GLY A 507 -19.40 -2.82 -3.97
CA GLY A 507 -19.83 -2.95 -2.58
C GLY A 507 -19.19 -4.15 -1.90
N GLU A 508 -18.83 -4.00 -0.63
CA GLU A 508 -18.26 -5.07 0.18
C GLU A 508 -18.77 -4.96 1.63
N THR A 509 -19.12 -6.09 2.23
CA THR A 509 -19.50 -6.21 3.64
C THR A 509 -18.54 -7.17 4.33
N VAL A 510 -17.97 -6.75 5.46
CA VAL A 510 -16.93 -7.50 6.20
C VAL A 510 -17.33 -7.68 7.64
N PHE A 511 -17.22 -8.92 8.12
CA PHE A 511 -17.47 -9.30 9.50
C PHE A 511 -16.17 -9.69 10.17
N TYR A 512 -15.70 -8.90 11.14
CA TYR A 512 -14.44 -9.11 11.84
C TYR A 512 -14.67 -9.88 13.13
N ASN A 513 -13.93 -10.97 13.34
CA ASN A 513 -13.91 -11.69 14.61
C ASN A 513 -12.64 -11.34 15.39
N THR A 514 -12.78 -10.97 16.66
CA THR A 514 -11.64 -10.64 17.53
C THR A 514 -11.00 -11.87 18.17
N THR A 515 -11.66 -13.04 18.13
CA THR A 515 -11.11 -14.30 18.63
C THR A 515 -9.90 -14.71 17.81
N ARG A 516 -8.86 -15.18 18.49
CA ARG A 516 -7.62 -15.66 17.85
C ARG A 516 -7.62 -17.20 17.79
N VAL A 517 -7.35 -17.73 16.61
CA VAL A 517 -7.10 -19.16 16.40
C VAL A 517 -5.68 -19.30 15.89
N LEU A 518 -4.79 -19.94 16.66
CA LEU A 518 -3.36 -20.05 16.36
C LEU A 518 -2.67 -18.70 16.07
N GLY A 519 -3.11 -17.62 16.76
CA GLY A 519 -2.61 -16.27 16.56
C GLY A 519 -3.23 -15.51 15.37
N PHE A 520 -4.04 -16.18 14.56
CA PHE A 520 -4.76 -15.55 13.43
C PHE A 520 -6.15 -15.11 13.84
N ARG A 521 -6.59 -13.99 13.27
CA ARG A 521 -7.99 -13.53 13.28
C ARG A 521 -8.59 -13.71 11.91
N PHE A 522 -9.91 -13.90 11.86
CA PHE A 522 -10.63 -14.18 10.62
C PHE A 522 -11.73 -13.15 10.39
N ALA A 523 -11.93 -12.79 9.12
CA ALA A 523 -12.99 -11.89 8.70
C ALA A 523 -13.64 -12.43 7.42
N PRO A 524 -14.78 -13.12 7.51
CA PRO A 524 -15.59 -13.43 6.35
C PRO A 524 -16.14 -12.15 5.72
N PHE A 525 -16.27 -12.15 4.40
CA PHE A 525 -16.80 -11.02 3.64
C PHE A 525 -17.57 -11.48 2.41
N ALA A 526 -18.47 -10.62 1.95
CA ALA A 526 -19.17 -10.75 0.69
C ALA A 526 -19.08 -9.46 -0.11
N PHE A 527 -19.19 -9.55 -1.43
CA PHE A 527 -19.12 -8.39 -2.31
C PHE A 527 -20.00 -8.53 -3.55
N ALA A 528 -20.39 -7.39 -4.09
CA ALA A 528 -21.05 -7.27 -5.38
C ALA A 528 -20.50 -6.04 -6.11
N ASP A 529 -20.10 -6.25 -7.36
CA ASP A 529 -19.53 -5.23 -8.23
C ASP A 529 -20.31 -5.17 -9.54
N ALA A 530 -20.51 -3.97 -10.05
CA ALA A 530 -21.13 -3.72 -11.36
C ALA A 530 -20.32 -2.66 -12.10
N CYS A 531 -20.12 -2.85 -13.39
CA CYS A 531 -19.43 -1.93 -14.27
C CYS A 531 -20.17 -1.82 -15.60
N LEU A 532 -20.69 -0.64 -15.88
CA LEU A 532 -21.25 -0.28 -17.18
C LEU A 532 -20.12 0.25 -18.06
N VAL A 533 -19.98 -0.32 -19.25
CA VAL A 533 -18.90 -0.02 -20.21
C VAL A 533 -19.52 0.41 -21.52
N LYS A 534 -19.22 1.62 -21.97
CA LYS A 534 -19.59 2.06 -23.33
C LYS A 534 -18.42 1.77 -24.27
N PRO A 535 -18.57 0.85 -25.24
CA PRO A 535 -17.51 0.55 -26.21
C PRO A 535 -17.10 1.81 -26.99
N THR A 536 -15.83 1.88 -27.35
CA THR A 536 -15.27 3.01 -28.09
C THR A 536 -16.04 3.25 -29.39
N LYS A 537 -16.41 4.51 -29.64
CA LYS A 537 -17.16 4.97 -30.83
C LYS A 537 -18.62 4.47 -30.93
N MET A 538 -19.14 3.83 -29.90
CA MET A 538 -20.55 3.44 -29.82
C MET A 538 -21.38 4.48 -29.05
N ASN A 539 -22.70 4.45 -29.21
CA ASN A 539 -23.63 5.27 -28.43
C ASN A 539 -23.88 4.69 -27.04
N LEU A 540 -24.43 5.47 -26.12
CA LEU A 540 -24.72 5.04 -24.74
C LEU A 540 -25.72 3.88 -24.67
N ASP A 541 -26.66 3.77 -25.59
CA ASP A 541 -27.62 2.68 -25.70
C ASP A 541 -26.99 1.31 -26.02
N LYS A 542 -25.74 1.32 -26.50
CA LYS A 542 -24.93 0.12 -26.78
C LYS A 542 -23.99 -0.23 -25.61
N SER A 543 -24.20 0.35 -24.44
CA SER A 543 -23.39 0.05 -23.27
C SER A 543 -23.63 -1.36 -22.75
N ASP A 544 -22.57 -2.01 -22.31
CA ASP A 544 -22.55 -3.36 -21.76
C ASP A 544 -22.40 -3.32 -20.24
N LEU A 545 -23.24 -4.07 -19.54
CA LEU A 545 -23.14 -4.25 -18.10
C LEU A 545 -22.39 -5.55 -17.78
N PHE A 546 -21.31 -5.42 -17.01
CA PHE A 546 -20.55 -6.53 -16.42
C PHE A 546 -20.68 -6.51 -14.92
N THR A 547 -20.89 -7.67 -14.32
CA THR A 547 -21.07 -7.83 -12.88
C THR A 547 -20.18 -8.93 -12.33
N ALA A 548 -19.80 -8.81 -11.08
CA ALA A 548 -19.11 -9.83 -10.32
C ALA A 548 -19.69 -9.89 -8.90
N VAL A 549 -20.08 -11.08 -8.46
CA VAL A 549 -20.53 -11.31 -7.09
C VAL A 549 -19.65 -12.36 -6.44
N GLY A 550 -19.51 -12.33 -5.13
CA GLY A 550 -18.70 -13.32 -4.46
C GLY A 550 -18.50 -13.06 -2.99
N GLY A 551 -17.58 -13.81 -2.43
CA GLY A 551 -17.23 -13.71 -1.01
C GLY A 551 -15.98 -14.48 -0.71
N GLY A 552 -15.61 -14.48 0.57
CA GLY A 552 -14.41 -15.16 1.00
C GLY A 552 -14.11 -14.96 2.47
N VAL A 553 -12.89 -15.30 2.83
CA VAL A 553 -12.39 -15.12 4.19
C VAL A 553 -11.03 -14.42 4.14
N ARG A 554 -10.89 -13.35 4.91
CA ARG A 554 -9.62 -12.71 5.22
C ARG A 554 -9.04 -13.28 6.50
N THR A 555 -7.75 -13.47 6.54
CA THR A 555 -7.04 -13.85 7.76
C THR A 555 -5.77 -13.04 7.93
N ARG A 556 -5.42 -12.74 9.16
CA ARG A 556 -4.20 -12.01 9.52
C ARG A 556 -3.71 -12.38 10.91
N ASN A 557 -2.39 -12.48 11.02
CA ASN A 557 -1.69 -12.48 12.29
C ASN A 557 -0.88 -11.18 12.41
N GLU A 558 -1.24 -10.33 13.35
CA GLU A 558 -0.64 -9.00 13.52
C GLU A 558 0.81 -9.03 14.04
N ASN A 559 1.30 -10.20 14.48
CA ASN A 559 2.70 -10.38 14.90
C ASN A 559 3.63 -10.75 13.74
N LEU A 560 3.06 -11.08 12.57
CA LEU A 560 3.82 -11.46 11.38
C LEU A 560 3.86 -10.32 10.38
N VAL A 561 4.98 -10.21 9.68
CA VAL A 561 5.14 -9.26 8.57
C VAL A 561 4.24 -9.61 7.38
N ILE A 562 3.76 -10.84 7.31
CA ILE A 562 2.81 -11.28 6.29
C ILE A 562 1.52 -10.46 6.45
N GLY A 563 1.15 -9.76 5.38
CA GLY A 563 -0.09 -8.98 5.34
C GLY A 563 -1.34 -9.84 5.47
N THR A 564 -2.50 -9.22 5.27
CA THR A 564 -3.78 -9.93 5.22
C THR A 564 -3.79 -10.89 4.02
N VAL A 565 -4.13 -12.15 4.27
CA VAL A 565 -4.33 -13.18 3.23
C VAL A 565 -5.82 -13.34 3.01
N GLU A 566 -6.25 -13.39 1.75
CA GLU A 566 -7.65 -13.53 1.35
C GLU A 566 -7.84 -14.76 0.47
N LEU A 567 -8.77 -15.63 0.84
CA LEU A 567 -9.34 -16.64 -0.05
C LEU A 567 -10.66 -16.10 -0.58
N LYS A 568 -10.78 -15.94 -1.89
CA LYS A 568 -11.94 -15.34 -2.57
C LYS A 568 -12.51 -16.28 -3.62
N ALA A 569 -13.83 -16.30 -3.71
CA ALA A 569 -14.56 -16.91 -4.81
C ALA A 569 -15.38 -15.84 -5.55
N TYR A 570 -15.31 -15.87 -6.86
CA TYR A 570 -16.03 -14.96 -7.77
C TYR A 570 -16.98 -15.76 -8.64
N TYR A 571 -18.14 -15.19 -8.87
CA TYR A 571 -19.05 -15.58 -9.92
C TYR A 571 -19.31 -14.40 -10.85
N TYR A 572 -19.18 -14.63 -12.16
CA TYR A 572 -19.39 -13.66 -13.22
C TYR A 572 -20.63 -14.05 -14.00
N PRO A 573 -21.78 -13.39 -13.81
CA PRO A 573 -23.01 -13.69 -14.56
C PRO A 573 -22.84 -13.54 -16.07
N ARG A 574 -22.02 -12.56 -16.49
CA ARG A 574 -21.66 -12.34 -17.88
C ARG A 574 -20.16 -12.42 -18.05
N VAL A 575 -19.72 -13.27 -18.95
CA VAL A 575 -18.32 -13.43 -19.36
C VAL A 575 -18.18 -13.17 -20.86
N ASN A 576 -16.96 -12.93 -21.30
CA ASN A 576 -16.64 -12.74 -22.71
C ASN A 576 -15.46 -13.66 -23.09
N GLY A 577 -15.51 -14.26 -24.28
CA GLY A 577 -14.50 -15.21 -24.76
C GLY A 577 -14.43 -16.47 -23.88
N ASP A 578 -13.24 -17.04 -23.75
CA ASP A 578 -12.98 -18.30 -23.02
C ASP A 578 -12.95 -18.15 -21.49
N MET A 579 -13.43 -17.05 -20.95
CA MET A 579 -13.45 -16.81 -19.51
C MET A 579 -14.50 -17.69 -18.84
N LYS A 580 -14.09 -18.38 -17.75
CA LYS A 580 -15.02 -19.15 -16.90
C LYS A 580 -15.87 -18.22 -16.04
N ASN A 581 -17.14 -18.60 -15.83
CA ASN A 581 -18.09 -17.85 -14.99
C ASN A 581 -17.70 -17.81 -13.51
N TRP A 582 -16.80 -18.65 -13.06
CA TRP A 582 -16.35 -18.68 -11.68
C TRP A 582 -14.82 -18.72 -11.58
N LYS A 583 -14.30 -18.16 -10.49
CA LYS A 583 -12.87 -18.11 -10.17
C LYS A 583 -12.69 -18.22 -8.66
N VAL A 584 -11.70 -18.98 -8.23
CA VAL A 584 -11.22 -18.97 -6.85
C VAL A 584 -9.79 -18.44 -6.86
N GLU A 585 -9.48 -17.55 -5.92
CA GLU A 585 -8.19 -16.89 -5.85
C GLU A 585 -7.73 -16.78 -4.39
N LEU A 586 -6.47 -17.10 -4.17
CA LEU A 586 -5.76 -16.82 -2.93
C LEU A 586 -4.80 -15.67 -3.18
N ASN A 587 -4.97 -14.56 -2.51
CA ASN A 587 -4.07 -13.42 -2.65
C ASN A 587 -3.92 -12.63 -1.34
N SER A 588 -3.06 -11.61 -1.36
CA SER A 588 -2.84 -10.72 -0.22
C SER A 588 -3.24 -9.26 -0.50
N ASN A 589 -4.02 -9.04 -1.58
CA ASN A 589 -4.43 -7.69 -1.97
C ASN A 589 -5.81 -7.36 -1.40
N ILE A 590 -5.89 -6.33 -0.58
CA ILE A 590 -7.15 -5.80 -0.05
C ILE A 590 -7.81 -4.94 -1.13
N ARG A 591 -9.12 -5.08 -1.34
CA ARG A 591 -9.89 -4.38 -2.37
C ARG A 591 -10.01 -2.88 -2.13
N PHE A 592 -10.24 -2.50 -0.88
CA PHE A 592 -10.37 -1.11 -0.48
C PHE A 592 -9.03 -0.57 0.03
N ARG A 593 -8.62 0.61 -0.44
CA ARG A 593 -7.42 1.31 0.03
C ARG A 593 -7.72 2.79 0.14
N TYR A 594 -7.44 3.40 1.29
CA TYR A 594 -7.44 4.85 1.40
C TYR A 594 -6.07 5.44 1.06
N ARG A 595 -6.07 6.69 0.63
CA ARG A 595 -4.83 7.42 0.33
C ARG A 595 -4.19 7.90 1.63
N SER A 596 -3.05 7.37 1.98
CA SER A 596 -2.33 7.74 3.22
C SER A 596 -1.49 9.01 3.07
N SER A 597 -1.07 9.35 1.85
CA SER A 597 -0.28 10.55 1.56
C SER A 597 -0.97 11.43 0.53
N PHE A 598 -1.03 12.74 0.81
CA PHE A 598 -1.56 13.76 -0.11
C PHE A 598 -0.48 14.32 -1.06
N ILE A 599 0.77 13.96 -0.88
CA ILE A 599 1.88 14.42 -1.71
C ILE A 599 2.33 13.28 -2.63
N ASN A 600 2.39 13.58 -3.92
CA ASN A 600 2.87 12.67 -4.93
C ASN A 600 3.82 13.40 -5.88
N ARG A 601 4.66 12.62 -6.57
CA ARG A 601 5.42 13.11 -7.72
C ARG A 601 4.48 13.67 -8.79
N PRO A 602 4.91 14.67 -9.58
CA PRO A 602 4.13 15.11 -10.74
C PRO A 602 3.78 13.93 -11.64
N ALA A 603 2.51 13.75 -11.96
CA ALA A 603 2.03 12.59 -12.70
C ALA A 603 0.99 13.00 -13.74
N PHE A 604 0.90 12.20 -14.80
CA PHE A 604 -0.23 12.26 -15.73
C PHE A 604 -1.49 11.75 -15.03
N ILE A 605 -2.62 12.31 -15.37
CA ILE A 605 -3.90 11.74 -14.99
C ILE A 605 -4.09 10.48 -15.84
N ILE A 606 -4.34 9.37 -15.15
CA ILE A 606 -4.59 8.07 -15.77
C ILE A 606 -5.94 7.59 -15.26
N ALA A 607 -6.83 7.27 -16.20
CA ALA A 607 -8.19 6.83 -15.90
C ALA A 607 -8.33 5.28 -15.83
N ASN A 608 -7.25 4.53 -16.07
CA ASN A 608 -7.18 3.06 -15.97
C ASN A 608 -6.68 2.56 -14.63
#